data_89392772b9ff7973e3fe03488c58a569
#
_entry.id   89392772b9ff7973e3fe03488c58a569
#
_cell.length_a   1.000
_cell.length_b   1.000
_cell.length_c   1.000
_cell.angle_alpha   90.00
_cell.angle_beta   90.00
_cell.angle_gamma   90.00
#
_symmetry.space_group_name_H-M   'P 1'
#
loop_
_entity.id
_entity.type
_entity.pdbx_description
1 polymer ?
#
loop_
_entity_poly.entity_id
_entity_poly.type
_entity_poly.pdbx_seq_one_letter_code
_entity_poly.pdbx_strand_id
1 'polypeptide(L)'
;MKSSTAHLLLVIAAILWSLGGVFIKVVDLHPIALSGARSFVAALVLFIYIRRPKFIWNKYMIMGVIAYSGTVFLFVASTKLTTAANAIFLQFTAPIHVVIFGYYILKERVTKLDCFAMIIIFIGLGLFFVDKLTLQGFWGNIMALGSGLCMALVIVIVRKEKGASSFEIIFLGNVLTTVIALPYLIPSIPLITLSDGWIILILGVVQLGIPYILFTKALKYVPAIDAILLGAIEPILNPMWVFLFVGEAVGEWAFIGSVLVLTGSIGRSYIMNRRPRAPIHQ
;
A
#
# COMPACT_ATOMS: atom_id res chain seq x y z
N MET A 1 -19.63 -10.73 -4.64
CA MET A 1 -19.38 -9.39 -5.21
C MET A 1 -18.92 -9.54 -6.65
N LYS A 2 -19.36 -8.69 -7.58
CA LYS A 2 -18.90 -8.71 -8.98
C LYS A 2 -17.42 -8.25 -9.07
N SER A 3 -16.67 -8.75 -10.06
CA SER A 3 -15.27 -8.37 -10.26
C SER A 3 -15.11 -6.85 -10.45
N SER A 4 -16.00 -6.20 -11.19
CA SER A 4 -15.99 -4.74 -11.38
C SER A 4 -16.10 -3.95 -10.09
N THR A 5 -16.92 -4.40 -9.14
CA THR A 5 -17.02 -3.80 -7.81
C THR A 5 -15.71 -3.95 -7.03
N ALA A 6 -15.04 -5.12 -7.15
CA ALA A 6 -13.75 -5.32 -6.50
C ALA A 6 -12.66 -4.40 -7.05
N HIS A 7 -12.61 -4.20 -8.38
CA HIS A 7 -11.68 -3.24 -8.98
C HIS A 7 -11.96 -1.80 -8.52
N LEU A 8 -13.24 -1.40 -8.43
CA LEU A 8 -13.61 -0.08 -7.90
C LEU A 8 -13.12 0.11 -6.45
N LEU A 9 -13.28 -0.90 -5.60
CA LEU A 9 -12.79 -0.84 -4.22
C LEU A 9 -11.26 -0.68 -4.15
N LEU A 10 -10.51 -1.32 -5.06
CA LEU A 10 -9.07 -1.16 -5.16
C LEU A 10 -8.66 0.25 -5.59
N VAL A 11 -9.37 0.83 -6.57
CA VAL A 11 -9.13 2.22 -7.00
C VAL A 11 -9.40 3.19 -5.86
N ILE A 12 -10.52 3.04 -5.14
CA ILE A 12 -10.81 3.88 -3.97
C ILE A 12 -9.74 3.72 -2.89
N ALA A 13 -9.29 2.49 -2.62
CA ALA A 13 -8.22 2.26 -1.66
C ALA A 13 -6.91 2.96 -2.08
N ALA A 14 -6.52 2.89 -3.37
CA ALA A 14 -5.34 3.56 -3.91
C ALA A 14 -5.44 5.10 -3.79
N ILE A 15 -6.62 5.68 -4.04
CA ILE A 15 -6.88 7.10 -3.84
C ILE A 15 -6.69 7.51 -2.37
N LEU A 16 -7.22 6.72 -1.43
CA LEU A 16 -7.07 7.00 -0.01
C LEU A 16 -5.62 6.81 0.47
N TRP A 17 -4.90 5.81 -0.02
CA TRP A 17 -3.49 5.62 0.30
C TRP A 17 -2.61 6.76 -0.21
N SER A 18 -2.93 7.35 -1.36
CA SER A 18 -2.15 8.43 -1.95
C SER A 18 -2.04 9.69 -1.09
N LEU A 19 -2.92 9.85 -0.10
CA LEU A 19 -2.86 10.95 0.87
C LEU A 19 -1.70 10.80 1.88
N GLY A 20 -1.10 9.59 1.99
CA GLY A 20 -0.13 9.27 3.03
C GLY A 20 1.16 10.09 2.96
N GLY A 21 1.71 10.30 1.75
CA GLY A 21 3.00 10.98 1.59
C GLY A 21 2.99 12.40 2.16
N VAL A 22 1.94 13.18 1.88
CA VAL A 22 1.80 14.56 2.37
C VAL A 22 1.67 14.57 3.89
N PHE A 23 0.72 13.83 4.44
CA PHE A 23 0.42 13.86 5.88
C PHE A 23 1.54 13.28 6.75
N ILE A 24 2.27 12.25 6.27
CA ILE A 24 3.43 11.70 6.99
C ILE A 24 4.55 12.72 7.10
N LYS A 25 4.76 13.55 6.07
CA LYS A 25 5.82 14.58 6.07
C LYS A 25 5.54 15.72 7.04
N VAL A 26 4.29 16.12 7.19
CA VAL A 26 3.87 17.29 7.99
C VAL A 26 4.01 17.03 9.50
N VAL A 27 3.70 15.83 9.97
CA VAL A 27 3.76 15.50 11.42
C VAL A 27 5.20 15.37 11.87
N ASP A 28 5.63 16.21 12.81
CA ASP A 28 7.01 16.19 13.36
C ASP A 28 7.14 15.22 14.54
N LEU A 29 7.04 13.92 14.23
CA LEU A 29 7.26 12.83 15.17
C LEU A 29 8.32 11.86 14.65
N HIS A 30 8.95 11.15 15.60
CA HIS A 30 9.83 10.04 15.25
C HIS A 30 9.10 9.02 14.37
N PRO A 31 9.71 8.50 13.27
CA PRO A 31 9.03 7.61 12.32
C PRO A 31 8.33 6.41 12.97
N ILE A 32 8.98 5.79 13.97
CA ILE A 32 8.41 4.65 14.70
C ILE A 32 7.19 5.09 15.52
N ALA A 33 7.25 6.23 16.23
CA ALA A 33 6.13 6.77 17.00
C ALA A 33 4.93 7.07 16.10
N LEU A 34 5.15 7.74 14.97
CA LEU A 34 4.10 8.03 14.00
C LEU A 34 3.48 6.75 13.42
N SER A 35 4.31 5.74 13.10
CA SER A 35 3.84 4.43 12.64
C SER A 35 2.91 3.79 13.66
N GLY A 36 3.29 3.82 14.94
CA GLY A 36 2.48 3.28 16.04
C GLY A 36 1.18 4.03 16.26
N ALA A 37 1.23 5.37 16.30
CA ALA A 37 0.07 6.21 16.55
C ALA A 37 -1.04 5.99 15.49
N ARG A 38 -0.69 6.07 14.21
CA ARG A 38 -1.65 5.85 13.12
C ARG A 38 -2.13 4.39 13.05
N SER A 39 -1.27 3.42 13.38
CA SER A 39 -1.66 2.01 13.42
C SER A 39 -2.59 1.70 14.59
N PHE A 40 -2.43 2.36 15.74
CA PHE A 40 -3.38 2.26 16.85
C PHE A 40 -4.78 2.68 16.41
N VAL A 41 -4.91 3.83 15.76
CA VAL A 41 -6.20 4.32 15.24
C VAL A 41 -6.76 3.35 14.18
N ALA A 42 -5.92 2.85 13.26
CA ALA A 42 -6.34 1.88 12.25
C ALA A 42 -6.79 0.55 12.88
N ALA A 43 -6.12 0.08 13.93
CA ALA A 43 -6.52 -1.11 14.68
C ALA A 43 -7.92 -0.93 15.29
N LEU A 44 -8.23 0.24 15.87
CA LEU A 44 -9.56 0.53 16.40
C LEU A 44 -10.63 0.49 15.30
N VAL A 45 -10.37 1.11 14.14
CA VAL A 45 -11.28 1.07 12.97
C VAL A 45 -11.55 -0.36 12.53
N LEU A 46 -10.49 -1.16 12.39
CA LEU A 46 -10.60 -2.58 12.00
C LEU A 46 -11.32 -3.41 13.06
N PHE A 47 -11.06 -3.18 14.35
CA PHE A 47 -11.75 -3.87 15.44
C PHE A 47 -13.25 -3.61 15.42
N ILE A 48 -13.65 -2.33 15.23
CA ILE A 48 -15.06 -1.94 15.08
C ILE A 48 -15.70 -2.62 13.86
N TYR A 49 -14.96 -2.68 12.73
CA TYR A 49 -15.44 -3.32 11.50
C TYR A 49 -15.60 -4.84 11.65
N ILE A 50 -14.62 -5.54 12.24
CA ILE A 50 -14.62 -7.00 12.40
C ILE A 50 -15.60 -7.45 13.49
N ARG A 51 -15.82 -6.63 14.51
CA ARG A 51 -16.67 -6.86 15.69
C ARG A 51 -16.24 -8.05 16.56
N ARG A 52 -16.04 -9.22 15.94
CA ARG A 52 -15.66 -10.48 16.63
C ARG A 52 -14.53 -11.14 15.84
N PRO A 53 -13.27 -10.72 16.05
CA PRO A 53 -12.13 -11.30 15.34
C PRO A 53 -11.96 -12.78 15.70
N LYS A 54 -11.72 -13.60 14.68
CA LYS A 54 -11.45 -15.04 14.83
C LYS A 54 -10.02 -15.31 14.41
N PHE A 55 -9.16 -15.62 15.36
CA PHE A 55 -7.75 -15.85 15.11
C PHE A 55 -7.50 -17.34 14.79
N ILE A 56 -7.22 -17.63 13.53
CA ILE A 56 -6.80 -18.97 13.07
C ILE A 56 -5.29 -18.93 12.89
N TRP A 57 -4.57 -19.31 13.94
CA TRP A 57 -3.12 -19.27 13.97
C TRP A 57 -2.52 -20.29 13.00
N ASN A 58 -1.86 -19.82 11.97
CA ASN A 58 -1.08 -20.60 11.03
C ASN A 58 0.14 -19.79 10.57
N LYS A 59 1.06 -20.43 9.84
CA LYS A 59 2.28 -19.75 9.35
C LYS A 59 2.00 -18.51 8.48
N TYR A 60 0.93 -18.55 7.68
CA TYR A 60 0.59 -17.42 6.80
C TYR A 60 0.06 -16.24 7.60
N MET A 61 -0.74 -16.50 8.63
CA MET A 61 -1.20 -15.44 9.53
C MET A 61 -0.01 -14.73 10.20
N ILE A 62 0.92 -15.49 10.77
CA ILE A 62 2.12 -14.92 11.43
C ILE A 62 2.97 -14.15 10.43
N MET A 63 3.27 -14.74 9.26
CA MET A 63 4.00 -14.05 8.19
C MET A 63 3.29 -12.77 7.73
N GLY A 64 1.97 -12.81 7.57
CA GLY A 64 1.17 -11.67 7.14
C GLY A 64 1.19 -10.53 8.15
N VAL A 65 1.08 -10.82 9.43
CA VAL A 65 1.15 -9.86 10.54
C VAL A 65 2.52 -9.18 10.58
N ILE A 66 3.60 -9.96 10.49
CA ILE A 66 4.98 -9.43 10.48
C ILE A 66 5.22 -8.60 9.20
N ALA A 67 4.80 -9.11 8.04
CA ALA A 67 4.95 -8.40 6.78
C ALA A 67 4.17 -7.08 6.76
N TYR A 68 2.95 -7.06 7.32
CA TYR A 68 2.17 -5.83 7.42
C TYR A 68 2.87 -4.79 8.30
N SER A 69 3.30 -5.19 9.50
CA SER A 69 4.04 -4.32 10.41
C SER A 69 5.32 -3.79 9.75
N GLY A 70 6.08 -4.67 9.06
CA GLY A 70 7.24 -4.28 8.27
C GLY A 70 6.90 -3.28 7.17
N THR A 71 5.82 -3.49 6.41
CA THR A 71 5.35 -2.53 5.40
C THR A 71 5.14 -1.15 5.99
N VAL A 72 4.42 -1.06 7.11
CA VAL A 72 4.08 0.22 7.75
C VAL A 72 5.31 0.94 8.29
N PHE A 73 6.17 0.24 9.05
CA PHE A 73 7.39 0.84 9.62
C PHE A 73 8.36 1.29 8.53
N LEU A 74 8.66 0.41 7.60
CA LEU A 74 9.64 0.69 6.55
C LEU A 74 9.17 1.82 5.62
N PHE A 75 7.86 1.90 5.33
CA PHE A 75 7.30 2.98 4.53
C PHE A 75 7.40 4.34 5.22
N VAL A 76 7.00 4.43 6.49
CA VAL A 76 7.08 5.69 7.24
C VAL A 76 8.54 6.12 7.42
N ALA A 77 9.42 5.18 7.78
CA ALA A 77 10.84 5.47 7.94
C ALA A 77 11.46 5.91 6.61
N SER A 78 11.16 5.24 5.50
CA SER A 78 11.64 5.65 4.18
C SER A 78 11.16 7.05 3.82
N THR A 79 9.88 7.35 4.00
CA THR A 79 9.30 8.67 3.69
C THR A 79 9.96 9.81 4.50
N LYS A 80 10.43 9.51 5.71
CA LYS A 80 11.14 10.47 6.56
C LYS A 80 12.65 10.59 6.22
N LEU A 81 13.28 9.48 5.81
CA LEU A 81 14.73 9.40 5.59
C LEU A 81 15.16 9.68 4.14
N THR A 82 14.22 9.65 3.18
CA THR A 82 14.46 10.04 1.80
C THR A 82 13.34 10.97 1.29
N THR A 83 13.27 11.22 -0.01
CA THR A 83 12.15 11.97 -0.59
C THR A 83 10.90 11.11 -0.64
N ALA A 84 9.71 11.73 -0.54
CA ALA A 84 8.45 11.01 -0.72
C ALA A 84 8.38 10.34 -2.11
N ALA A 85 8.95 10.98 -3.14
CA ALA A 85 9.07 10.44 -4.48
C ALA A 85 9.88 9.13 -4.51
N ASN A 86 11.09 9.12 -3.91
CA ASN A 86 11.92 7.92 -3.81
C ASN A 86 11.21 6.80 -3.03
N ALA A 87 10.62 7.14 -1.87
CA ALA A 87 9.95 6.18 -1.02
C ALA A 87 8.83 5.45 -1.78
N ILE A 88 7.97 6.19 -2.49
CA ILE A 88 6.84 5.63 -3.24
C ILE A 88 7.34 4.87 -4.48
N PHE A 89 8.27 5.44 -5.25
CA PHE A 89 8.79 4.80 -6.45
C PHE A 89 9.46 3.46 -6.13
N LEU A 90 10.33 3.43 -5.13
CA LEU A 90 11.05 2.21 -4.76
C LEU A 90 10.15 1.18 -4.07
N GLN A 91 9.16 1.59 -3.26
CA GLN A 91 8.14 0.69 -2.74
C GLN A 91 7.36 0.03 -3.88
N PHE A 92 7.17 0.75 -5.00
CA PHE A 92 6.46 0.24 -6.17
C PHE A 92 7.26 -0.81 -6.98
N THR A 93 8.37 -1.33 -6.47
CA THR A 93 8.96 -2.61 -6.91
C THR A 93 8.12 -3.82 -6.46
N ALA A 94 7.14 -3.63 -5.59
CA ALA A 94 6.23 -4.66 -5.09
C ALA A 94 5.58 -5.55 -6.17
N PRO A 95 5.16 -5.07 -7.37
CA PRO A 95 4.64 -5.93 -8.44
C PRO A 95 5.56 -7.09 -8.81
N ILE A 96 6.88 -6.88 -8.84
CA ILE A 96 7.86 -7.93 -9.14
C ILE A 96 7.78 -9.03 -8.08
N HIS A 97 7.76 -8.64 -6.81
CA HIS A 97 7.67 -9.57 -5.70
C HIS A 97 6.31 -10.27 -5.62
N VAL A 98 5.20 -9.57 -5.96
CA VAL A 98 3.85 -10.18 -6.06
C VAL A 98 3.82 -11.28 -7.11
N VAL A 99 4.49 -11.10 -8.24
CA VAL A 99 4.60 -12.14 -9.28
C VAL A 99 5.32 -13.36 -8.73
N ILE A 100 6.47 -13.16 -8.08
CA ILE A 100 7.28 -14.25 -7.51
C ILE A 100 6.48 -14.99 -6.42
N PHE A 101 6.01 -14.29 -5.40
CA PHE A 101 5.27 -14.90 -4.29
C PHE A 101 3.91 -15.46 -4.73
N GLY A 102 3.23 -14.80 -5.68
CA GLY A 102 1.98 -15.26 -6.25
C GLY A 102 2.13 -16.62 -6.94
N TYR A 103 3.22 -16.80 -7.69
CA TYR A 103 3.54 -18.08 -8.30
C TYR A 103 3.78 -19.18 -7.26
N TYR A 104 4.63 -18.95 -6.25
CA TYR A 104 4.97 -19.99 -5.27
C TYR A 104 3.86 -20.26 -4.25
N ILE A 105 3.16 -19.22 -3.76
CA ILE A 105 2.20 -19.32 -2.65
C ILE A 105 0.77 -19.54 -3.14
N LEU A 106 0.35 -18.81 -4.18
CA LEU A 106 -1.02 -18.84 -4.70
C LEU A 106 -1.19 -19.77 -5.90
N LYS A 107 -0.08 -20.16 -6.54
CA LYS A 107 -0.05 -20.85 -7.84
C LYS A 107 -0.72 -20.03 -8.97
N GLU A 108 -0.77 -18.71 -8.80
CA GLU A 108 -1.25 -17.79 -9.83
C GLU A 108 -0.16 -17.64 -10.90
N ARG A 109 -0.56 -17.81 -12.17
CA ARG A 109 0.37 -17.67 -13.31
C ARG A 109 0.25 -16.28 -13.90
N VAL A 110 1.39 -15.67 -14.18
CA VAL A 110 1.48 -14.37 -14.84
C VAL A 110 1.29 -14.56 -16.34
N THR A 111 0.47 -13.73 -16.94
CA THR A 111 0.24 -13.73 -18.38
C THR A 111 1.22 -12.77 -19.08
N LYS A 112 1.40 -12.93 -20.41
CA LYS A 112 2.18 -11.99 -21.22
C LYS A 112 1.63 -10.56 -21.12
N LEU A 113 0.31 -10.42 -20.97
CA LEU A 113 -0.34 -9.12 -20.79
C LEU A 113 0.04 -8.47 -19.44
N ASP A 114 0.19 -9.27 -18.38
CA ASP A 114 0.62 -8.79 -17.07
C ASP A 114 2.06 -8.25 -17.14
N CYS A 115 2.97 -9.00 -17.79
CA CYS A 115 4.35 -8.57 -18.01
C CYS A 115 4.41 -7.27 -18.82
N PHE A 116 3.64 -7.18 -19.91
CA PHE A 116 3.58 -5.98 -20.73
C PHE A 116 3.04 -4.77 -19.95
N ALA A 117 1.98 -4.95 -19.18
CA ALA A 117 1.43 -3.89 -18.34
C ALA A 117 2.44 -3.43 -17.28
N MET A 118 3.15 -4.37 -16.63
CA MET A 118 4.20 -4.02 -15.66
C MET A 118 5.31 -3.19 -16.30
N ILE A 119 5.78 -3.57 -17.50
CA ILE A 119 6.81 -2.81 -18.21
C ILE A 119 6.34 -1.39 -18.49
N ILE A 120 5.12 -1.21 -19.01
CA ILE A 120 4.54 0.12 -19.27
C ILE A 120 4.45 0.93 -17.96
N ILE A 121 3.99 0.33 -16.87
CA ILE A 121 3.88 0.98 -15.57
C ILE A 121 5.25 1.39 -15.04
N PHE A 122 6.27 0.52 -15.13
CA PHE A 122 7.63 0.87 -14.69
C PHE A 122 8.27 1.98 -15.52
N ILE A 123 8.08 1.96 -16.84
CA ILE A 123 8.53 3.06 -17.72
C ILE A 123 7.80 4.35 -17.33
N GLY A 124 6.47 4.29 -17.16
CA GLY A 124 5.67 5.45 -16.78
C GLY A 124 6.07 6.02 -15.42
N LEU A 125 6.31 5.18 -14.41
CA LEU A 125 6.81 5.62 -13.11
C LEU A 125 8.23 6.19 -13.19
N GLY A 126 9.11 5.57 -14.00
CA GLY A 126 10.46 6.09 -14.25
C GLY A 126 10.42 7.50 -14.83
N LEU A 127 9.59 7.74 -15.85
CA LEU A 127 9.38 9.07 -16.43
C LEU A 127 8.75 10.05 -15.44
N PHE A 128 7.73 9.60 -14.69
CA PHE A 128 7.04 10.44 -13.73
C PHE A 128 7.98 10.99 -12.64
N PHE A 129 8.93 10.19 -12.21
CA PHE A 129 9.84 10.55 -11.13
C PHE A 129 11.25 10.97 -11.60
N VAL A 130 11.53 11.02 -12.90
CA VAL A 130 12.88 11.23 -13.43
C VAL A 130 13.54 12.48 -12.83
N ASP A 131 12.80 13.56 -12.68
CA ASP A 131 13.30 14.83 -12.13
C ASP A 131 13.28 14.89 -10.60
N LYS A 132 12.68 13.91 -9.92
CA LYS A 132 12.47 13.89 -8.47
C LYS A 132 13.25 12.79 -7.75
N LEU A 133 13.81 11.82 -8.49
CA LEU A 133 14.62 10.76 -7.91
C LEU A 133 15.99 11.30 -7.54
N THR A 134 16.43 11.00 -6.33
CA THR A 134 17.74 11.37 -5.82
C THR A 134 18.46 10.15 -5.23
N LEU A 135 19.79 10.17 -5.27
CA LEU A 135 20.60 9.17 -4.56
C LEU A 135 20.75 9.49 -3.06
N GLN A 136 20.24 10.65 -2.62
CA GLN A 136 20.24 11.01 -1.21
C GLN A 136 19.32 10.11 -0.39
N GLY A 137 19.65 9.91 0.88
CA GLY A 137 18.83 9.10 1.77
C GLY A 137 18.97 7.61 1.51
N PHE A 138 20.18 7.08 1.34
CA PHE A 138 20.47 5.67 1.05
C PHE A 138 19.68 4.69 1.93
N TRP A 139 19.67 4.87 3.24
CA TRP A 139 18.92 4.02 4.16
C TRP A 139 17.41 4.11 3.95
N GLY A 140 16.89 5.32 3.65
CA GLY A 140 15.49 5.51 3.30
C GLY A 140 15.11 4.75 2.02
N ASN A 141 16.00 4.76 1.02
CA ASN A 141 15.79 4.01 -0.24
C ASN A 141 15.79 2.48 -0.01
N ILE A 142 16.71 1.96 0.81
CA ILE A 142 16.70 0.54 1.20
C ILE A 142 15.43 0.17 1.96
N MET A 143 14.98 1.02 2.88
CA MET A 143 13.72 0.80 3.60
C MET A 143 12.52 0.81 2.66
N ALA A 144 12.50 1.66 1.64
CA ALA A 144 11.44 1.69 0.64
C ALA A 144 11.35 0.36 -0.15
N LEU A 145 12.49 -0.18 -0.60
CA LEU A 145 12.55 -1.50 -1.25
C LEU A 145 12.06 -2.61 -0.31
N GLY A 146 12.51 -2.59 0.95
CA GLY A 146 12.05 -3.52 1.99
C GLY A 146 10.53 -3.42 2.24
N SER A 147 9.99 -2.20 2.24
CA SER A 147 8.54 -1.98 2.35
C SER A 147 7.78 -2.58 1.17
N GLY A 148 8.30 -2.44 -0.07
CA GLY A 148 7.74 -3.07 -1.27
C GLY A 148 7.71 -4.59 -1.19
N LEU A 149 8.79 -5.21 -0.70
CA LEU A 149 8.85 -6.65 -0.47
C LEU A 149 7.80 -7.10 0.56
N CYS A 150 7.72 -6.41 1.70
CA CYS A 150 6.74 -6.68 2.75
C CYS A 150 5.31 -6.49 2.25
N MET A 151 5.03 -5.43 1.49
CA MET A 151 3.72 -5.17 0.90
C MET A 151 3.30 -6.30 -0.05
N ALA A 152 4.21 -6.80 -0.87
CA ALA A 152 3.94 -7.94 -1.76
C ALA A 152 3.56 -9.20 -0.97
N LEU A 153 4.25 -9.49 0.13
CA LEU A 153 3.92 -10.59 1.02
C LEU A 153 2.53 -10.41 1.63
N VAL A 154 2.18 -9.21 2.12
CA VAL A 154 0.84 -8.91 2.65
C VAL A 154 -0.23 -9.19 1.60
N ILE A 155 -0.07 -8.68 0.37
CA ILE A 155 -1.03 -8.86 -0.72
C ILE A 155 -1.27 -10.33 -1.00
N VAL A 156 -0.19 -11.11 -1.15
CA VAL A 156 -0.25 -12.54 -1.48
C VAL A 156 -0.84 -13.35 -0.33
N ILE A 157 -0.46 -13.06 0.91
CA ILE A 157 -0.95 -13.78 2.10
C ILE A 157 -2.43 -13.46 2.36
N VAL A 158 -2.82 -12.19 2.32
CA VAL A 158 -4.24 -11.78 2.48
C VAL A 158 -5.10 -12.41 1.38
N ARG A 159 -4.58 -12.51 0.16
CA ARG A 159 -5.23 -13.22 -0.95
C ARG A 159 -5.32 -14.73 -0.72
N LYS A 160 -4.29 -15.34 -0.11
CA LYS A 160 -4.26 -16.76 0.26
C LYS A 160 -5.33 -17.07 1.31
N GLU A 161 -5.41 -16.25 2.33
CA GLU A 161 -6.32 -16.39 3.47
C GLU A 161 -7.72 -15.80 3.17
N LYS A 162 -8.31 -16.11 2.01
CA LYS A 162 -9.60 -15.58 1.50
C LYS A 162 -10.78 -15.68 2.48
N GLY A 163 -10.66 -16.49 3.52
CA GLY A 163 -11.73 -16.82 4.47
C GLY A 163 -11.71 -15.93 5.72
N ALA A 164 -11.53 -16.57 6.87
CA ALA A 164 -11.75 -16.00 8.19
C ALA A 164 -10.64 -15.10 8.70
N SER A 165 -9.40 -15.15 8.15
CA SER A 165 -8.23 -14.50 8.76
C SER A 165 -7.67 -13.29 8.00
N SER A 166 -8.25 -12.91 6.85
CA SER A 166 -7.69 -11.83 6.02
C SER A 166 -7.71 -10.46 6.70
N PHE A 167 -8.80 -10.12 7.39
CA PHE A 167 -8.94 -8.86 8.12
C PHE A 167 -8.16 -8.90 9.43
N GLU A 168 -8.11 -10.07 10.06
CA GLU A 168 -7.38 -10.31 11.30
C GLU A 168 -5.87 -10.14 11.12
N ILE A 169 -5.32 -10.49 9.95
CA ILE A 169 -3.91 -10.22 9.59
C ILE A 169 -3.63 -8.72 9.62
N ILE A 170 -4.47 -7.93 8.97
CA ILE A 170 -4.32 -6.47 8.95
C ILE A 170 -4.52 -5.86 10.33
N PHE A 171 -5.53 -6.33 11.07
CA PHE A 171 -5.79 -5.90 12.45
C PHE A 171 -4.59 -6.19 13.36
N LEU A 172 -4.15 -7.45 13.43
CA LEU A 172 -3.00 -7.84 14.26
C LEU A 172 -1.68 -7.19 13.81
N GLY A 173 -1.51 -6.96 12.51
CA GLY A 173 -0.37 -6.22 11.99
C GLY A 173 -0.33 -4.78 12.51
N ASN A 174 -1.48 -4.09 12.56
CA ASN A 174 -1.59 -2.77 13.18
C ASN A 174 -1.37 -2.82 14.69
N VAL A 175 -1.89 -3.83 15.39
CA VAL A 175 -1.64 -4.04 16.82
C VAL A 175 -0.15 -4.28 17.07
N LEU A 176 0.50 -5.16 16.31
CA LEU A 176 1.94 -5.42 16.40
C LEU A 176 2.76 -4.15 16.18
N THR A 177 2.41 -3.38 15.13
CA THR A 177 3.07 -2.08 14.85
C THR A 177 2.95 -1.13 16.03
N THR A 178 1.75 -1.04 16.62
CA THR A 178 1.51 -0.19 17.79
C THR A 178 2.35 -0.65 18.99
N VAL A 179 2.34 -1.95 19.29
CA VAL A 179 3.08 -2.51 20.45
C VAL A 179 4.59 -2.29 20.29
N ILE A 180 5.16 -2.56 19.12
CA ILE A 180 6.59 -2.31 18.85
C ILE A 180 6.94 -0.81 18.98
N ALA A 181 6.00 0.05 18.63
CA ALA A 181 6.20 1.50 18.68
C ALA A 181 6.06 2.11 20.08
N LEU A 182 5.48 1.42 21.07
CA LEU A 182 5.22 1.97 22.42
C LEU A 182 6.43 2.67 23.05
N PRO A 183 7.67 2.14 23.00
CA PRO A 183 8.83 2.81 23.60
C PRO A 183 9.13 4.19 22.99
N TYR A 184 8.74 4.43 21.75
CA TYR A 184 8.90 5.70 21.06
C TYR A 184 7.62 6.55 21.13
N LEU A 185 6.46 5.91 21.13
CA LEU A 185 5.16 6.59 21.11
C LEU A 185 4.86 7.23 22.48
N ILE A 186 5.04 6.51 23.58
CA ILE A 186 4.70 7.01 24.91
C ILE A 186 5.46 8.31 25.25
N PRO A 187 6.79 8.40 25.05
CA PRO A 187 7.53 9.66 25.26
C PRO A 187 7.12 10.78 24.31
N SER A 188 6.57 10.44 23.14
CA SER A 188 6.15 11.42 22.14
C SER A 188 4.75 12.00 22.41
N ILE A 189 3.92 11.39 23.24
CA ILE A 189 2.55 11.86 23.52
C ILE A 189 2.48 13.32 23.95
N PRO A 190 3.34 13.82 24.87
CA PRO A 190 3.32 15.23 25.27
C PRO A 190 3.72 16.22 24.16
N LEU A 191 4.36 15.73 23.09
CA LEU A 191 4.80 16.53 21.94
C LEU A 191 3.73 16.64 20.86
N ILE A 192 2.69 15.83 20.91
CA ILE A 192 1.61 15.79 19.92
C ILE A 192 0.74 17.03 20.09
N THR A 193 0.78 17.91 19.12
CA THR A 193 -0.11 19.07 19.07
C THR A 193 -1.53 18.65 18.68
N LEU A 194 -2.50 19.54 18.85
CA LEU A 194 -3.88 19.28 18.44
C LEU A 194 -3.98 19.03 16.92
N SER A 195 -3.20 19.76 16.12
CA SER A 195 -3.12 19.56 14.67
C SER A 195 -2.53 18.19 14.30
N ASP A 196 -1.45 17.78 14.97
CA ASP A 196 -0.85 16.44 14.76
C ASP A 196 -1.85 15.34 15.10
N GLY A 197 -2.61 15.50 16.18
CA GLY A 197 -3.67 14.58 16.58
C GLY A 197 -4.72 14.39 15.48
N TRP A 198 -5.19 15.45 14.86
CA TRP A 198 -6.12 15.37 13.73
C TRP A 198 -5.49 14.69 12.52
N ILE A 199 -4.24 15.00 12.19
CA ILE A 199 -3.54 14.37 11.07
C ILE A 199 -3.33 12.87 11.35
N ILE A 200 -2.96 12.48 12.57
CA ILE A 200 -2.84 11.07 12.97
C ILE A 200 -4.18 10.34 12.85
N LEU A 201 -5.29 10.96 13.23
CA LEU A 201 -6.63 10.41 13.04
C LEU A 201 -6.93 10.20 11.55
N ILE A 202 -6.67 11.17 10.69
CA ILE A 202 -6.84 11.04 9.24
C ILE A 202 -5.95 9.91 8.70
N LEU A 203 -4.67 9.86 9.08
CA LEU A 203 -3.77 8.79 8.69
C LEU A 203 -4.23 7.42 9.16
N GLY A 204 -4.75 7.31 10.37
CA GLY A 204 -5.22 6.04 10.92
C GLY A 204 -6.57 5.59 10.33
N VAL A 205 -7.55 6.49 10.21
CA VAL A 205 -8.89 6.17 9.70
C VAL A 205 -8.91 6.11 8.19
N VAL A 206 -8.52 7.22 7.54
CA VAL A 206 -8.73 7.44 6.10
C VAL A 206 -7.63 6.81 5.26
N GLN A 207 -6.37 6.86 5.73
CA GLN A 207 -5.23 6.38 4.96
C GLN A 207 -4.84 4.91 5.29
N LEU A 208 -5.18 4.38 6.47
CA LEU A 208 -4.92 2.98 6.81
C LEU A 208 -6.20 2.16 6.99
N GLY A 209 -7.06 2.54 7.92
CA GLY A 209 -8.21 1.71 8.35
C GLY A 209 -9.16 1.40 7.20
N ILE A 210 -9.77 2.43 6.62
CA ILE A 210 -10.75 2.27 5.54
C ILE A 210 -10.15 1.61 4.29
N PRO A 211 -9.00 2.07 3.74
CA PRO A 211 -8.49 1.47 2.51
C PRO A 211 -8.09 0.02 2.69
N TYR A 212 -7.52 -0.39 3.82
CA TYR A 212 -7.22 -1.79 4.06
C TYR A 212 -8.47 -2.66 4.21
N ILE A 213 -9.59 -2.13 4.71
CA ILE A 213 -10.89 -2.83 4.68
C ILE A 213 -11.34 -3.05 3.22
N LEU A 214 -11.32 -2.01 2.40
CA LEU A 214 -11.72 -2.06 0.99
C LEU A 214 -10.82 -3.02 0.19
N PHE A 215 -9.52 -2.88 0.36
CA PHE A 215 -8.50 -3.70 -0.26
C PHE A 215 -8.63 -5.19 0.09
N THR A 216 -8.71 -5.52 1.38
CA THR A 216 -8.86 -6.89 1.86
C THR A 216 -10.16 -7.52 1.35
N LYS A 217 -11.25 -6.73 1.30
CA LYS A 217 -12.53 -7.16 0.74
C LYS A 217 -12.42 -7.45 -0.76
N ALA A 218 -11.72 -6.60 -1.51
CA ALA A 218 -11.52 -6.75 -2.94
C ALA A 218 -10.65 -7.95 -3.30
N LEU A 219 -9.55 -8.18 -2.56
CA LEU A 219 -8.61 -9.30 -2.78
C LEU A 219 -9.25 -10.70 -2.74
N LYS A 220 -10.43 -10.84 -2.13
CA LYS A 220 -11.19 -12.11 -2.17
C LYS A 220 -11.70 -12.45 -3.56
N TYR A 221 -11.84 -11.46 -4.45
CA TYR A 221 -12.53 -11.59 -5.73
C TYR A 221 -11.66 -11.34 -6.95
N VAL A 222 -10.43 -10.82 -6.75
CA VAL A 222 -9.49 -10.51 -7.85
C VAL A 222 -8.12 -11.13 -7.57
N PRO A 223 -7.31 -11.43 -8.61
CA PRO A 223 -5.93 -11.87 -8.44
C PRO A 223 -5.05 -10.85 -7.70
N ALA A 224 -3.98 -11.32 -7.08
CA ALA A 224 -3.01 -10.46 -6.38
C ALA A 224 -2.38 -9.43 -7.32
N ILE A 225 -2.08 -9.83 -8.56
CA ILE A 225 -1.51 -8.96 -9.59
C ILE A 225 -2.46 -7.81 -9.98
N ASP A 226 -3.79 -8.04 -10.01
CA ASP A 226 -4.78 -6.98 -10.28
C ASP A 226 -4.71 -5.89 -9.21
N ALA A 227 -4.63 -6.32 -7.95
CA ALA A 227 -4.62 -5.40 -6.82
C ALA A 227 -3.40 -4.49 -6.83
N ILE A 228 -2.20 -5.05 -7.08
CA ILE A 228 -0.98 -4.26 -7.07
C ILE A 228 -0.85 -3.35 -8.31
N LEU A 229 -1.28 -3.81 -9.47
CA LEU A 229 -1.23 -2.97 -10.69
C LEU A 229 -2.24 -1.82 -10.64
N LEU A 230 -3.44 -2.02 -10.06
CA LEU A 230 -4.37 -0.91 -9.81
C LEU A 230 -3.87 0.02 -8.72
N GLY A 231 -3.10 -0.49 -7.76
CA GLY A 231 -2.39 0.33 -6.77
C GLY A 231 -1.43 1.35 -7.40
N ALA A 232 -0.98 1.16 -8.66
CA ALA A 232 -0.15 2.12 -9.38
C ALA A 232 -0.78 3.52 -9.57
N ILE A 233 -2.06 3.66 -9.29
CA ILE A 233 -2.74 4.96 -9.24
C ILE A 233 -2.24 5.80 -8.05
N GLU A 234 -1.88 5.15 -6.93
CA GLU A 234 -1.40 5.81 -5.70
C GLU A 234 -0.17 6.72 -5.94
N PRO A 235 0.95 6.23 -6.53
CA PRO A 235 2.14 7.05 -6.75
C PRO A 235 1.92 8.23 -7.70
N ILE A 236 0.88 8.19 -8.54
CA ILE A 236 0.54 9.30 -9.42
C ILE A 236 -0.24 10.38 -8.66
N LEU A 237 -1.22 9.96 -7.88
CA LEU A 237 -2.08 10.90 -7.16
C LEU A 237 -1.35 11.62 -6.04
N ASN A 238 -0.33 11.00 -5.44
CA ASN A 238 0.39 11.60 -4.33
C ASN A 238 1.01 12.97 -4.69
N PRO A 239 1.83 13.12 -5.75
CA PRO A 239 2.33 14.43 -6.20
C PRO A 239 1.22 15.38 -6.71
N MET A 240 0.10 14.85 -7.22
CA MET A 240 -1.04 15.70 -7.58
C MET A 240 -1.63 16.40 -6.35
N TRP A 241 -1.71 15.73 -5.22
CA TRP A 241 -2.11 16.38 -3.97
C TRP A 241 -1.11 17.45 -3.54
N VAL A 242 0.21 17.18 -3.67
CA VAL A 242 1.25 18.17 -3.38
C VAL A 242 1.09 19.39 -4.29
N PHE A 243 0.84 19.20 -5.59
CA PHE A 243 0.54 20.29 -6.51
C PHE A 243 -0.69 21.12 -6.08
N LEU A 244 -1.79 20.45 -5.76
CA LEU A 244 -3.06 21.12 -5.40
C LEU A 244 -2.99 21.86 -4.07
N PHE A 245 -2.29 21.32 -3.07
CA PHE A 245 -2.25 21.87 -1.72
C PHE A 245 -1.02 22.73 -1.43
N VAL A 246 0.09 22.53 -2.17
CA VAL A 246 1.36 23.23 -1.95
C VAL A 246 1.73 24.11 -3.14
N GLY A 247 1.11 23.92 -4.32
CA GLY A 247 1.36 24.71 -5.52
C GLY A 247 2.64 24.33 -6.29
N GLU A 248 3.26 23.19 -5.97
CA GLU A 248 4.44 22.71 -6.72
C GLU A 248 4.03 22.20 -8.11
N ALA A 249 4.62 22.78 -9.17
CA ALA A 249 4.32 22.39 -10.55
C ALA A 249 4.65 20.92 -10.84
N VAL A 250 3.77 20.27 -11.59
CA VAL A 250 4.00 18.91 -12.12
C VAL A 250 4.78 19.06 -13.44
N GLY A 251 5.96 18.44 -13.54
CA GLY A 251 6.79 18.50 -14.73
C GLY A 251 6.15 17.81 -15.95
N GLU A 252 6.60 18.15 -17.17
CA GLU A 252 6.09 17.55 -18.41
C GLU A 252 6.26 16.04 -18.44
N TRP A 253 7.38 15.52 -17.99
CA TRP A 253 7.66 14.09 -17.87
C TRP A 253 6.70 13.37 -16.92
N ALA A 254 6.29 14.04 -15.86
CA ALA A 254 5.32 13.50 -14.91
C ALA A 254 3.93 13.32 -15.56
N PHE A 255 3.52 14.22 -16.46
CA PHE A 255 2.27 14.07 -17.22
C PHE A 255 2.30 12.84 -18.13
N ILE A 256 3.36 12.69 -18.94
CA ILE A 256 3.54 11.54 -19.84
C ILE A 256 3.60 10.24 -19.04
N GLY A 257 4.37 10.23 -17.94
CA GLY A 257 4.47 9.09 -17.03
C GLY A 257 3.13 8.67 -16.46
N SER A 258 2.30 9.63 -16.04
CA SER A 258 0.95 9.39 -15.51
C SER A 258 0.05 8.70 -16.53
N VAL A 259 0.06 9.19 -17.78
CA VAL A 259 -0.73 8.59 -18.86
C VAL A 259 -0.32 7.13 -19.11
N LEU A 260 0.98 6.84 -19.13
CA LEU A 260 1.48 5.47 -19.30
C LEU A 260 1.05 4.56 -18.16
N VAL A 261 1.19 5.00 -16.90
CA VAL A 261 0.80 4.20 -15.73
C VAL A 261 -0.70 3.91 -15.73
N LEU A 262 -1.53 4.93 -15.97
CA LEU A 262 -2.98 4.76 -16.04
C LEU A 262 -3.39 3.83 -17.18
N THR A 263 -2.76 3.97 -18.36
CA THR A 263 -3.01 3.11 -19.50
C THR A 263 -2.62 1.66 -19.21
N GLY A 264 -1.46 1.42 -18.62
CA GLY A 264 -1.00 0.09 -18.21
C GLY A 264 -1.91 -0.56 -17.18
N SER A 265 -2.27 0.17 -16.12
CA SER A 265 -3.11 -0.34 -15.02
C SER A 265 -4.54 -0.59 -15.46
N ILE A 266 -5.21 0.43 -15.99
CA ILE A 266 -6.64 0.38 -16.33
C ILE A 266 -6.86 -0.43 -17.60
N GLY A 267 -6.01 -0.23 -18.63
CA GLY A 267 -6.09 -0.96 -19.90
C GLY A 267 -5.96 -2.47 -19.69
N ARG A 268 -4.98 -2.90 -18.92
CA ARG A 268 -4.82 -4.33 -18.56
C ARG A 268 -6.04 -4.85 -17.81
N SER A 269 -6.52 -4.12 -16.80
CA SER A 269 -7.67 -4.53 -16.00
C SER A 269 -8.94 -4.67 -16.86
N TYR A 270 -9.15 -3.77 -17.81
CA TYR A 270 -10.27 -3.80 -18.75
C TYR A 270 -10.21 -5.02 -19.69
N ILE A 271 -9.02 -5.30 -20.28
CA ILE A 271 -8.84 -6.46 -21.18
C ILE A 271 -9.07 -7.77 -20.42
N MET A 272 -8.51 -7.90 -19.20
CA MET A 272 -8.66 -9.12 -18.41
C MET A 272 -10.10 -9.37 -17.95
N ASN A 273 -10.87 -8.32 -17.67
CA ASN A 273 -12.29 -8.46 -17.30
C ASN A 273 -13.18 -8.94 -18.44
N ARG A 274 -12.77 -8.74 -19.70
CA ARG A 274 -13.50 -9.21 -20.90
C ARG A 274 -13.14 -10.64 -21.29
N ARG A 275 -12.03 -11.20 -20.81
CA ARG A 275 -11.66 -12.58 -21.09
C ARG A 275 -12.51 -13.53 -20.24
N PRO A 276 -13.17 -14.57 -20.84
CA PRO A 276 -13.82 -15.61 -20.05
C PRO A 276 -12.75 -16.25 -19.14
N ARG A 277 -12.98 -16.21 -17.84
CA ARG A 277 -12.08 -16.85 -16.87
C ARG A 277 -12.18 -18.35 -17.07
N ALA A 278 -11.04 -19.00 -17.37
CA ALA A 278 -10.96 -20.45 -17.27
C ALA A 278 -11.43 -20.88 -15.87
N PRO A 279 -12.21 -21.96 -15.74
CA PRO A 279 -12.67 -22.46 -14.45
C PRO A 279 -11.44 -22.68 -13.56
N ILE A 280 -11.46 -22.10 -12.37
CA ILE A 280 -10.43 -22.34 -11.35
C ILE A 280 -10.62 -23.79 -10.94
N HIS A 281 -9.76 -24.68 -11.42
CA HIS A 281 -9.68 -26.04 -10.89
C HIS A 281 -9.39 -25.91 -9.39
N GLN A 282 -10.37 -26.34 -8.60
CA GLN A 282 -10.33 -26.44 -7.14
C GLN A 282 -9.29 -27.43 -6.68
#